data_855a9c18d0062df5e47fc61ac2753d94
#
_entry.id   855a9c18d0062df5e47fc61ac2753d94
#
_cell.length_a   1.000
_cell.length_b   1.000
_cell.length_c   1.000
_cell.angle_alpha   90.00
_cell.angle_beta   90.00
_cell.angle_gamma   90.00
#
_symmetry.space_group_name_H-M   'P 1'
#
loop_
_entity.id
_entity.type
_entity.pdbx_description
1 polymer ?
#
loop_
_entity_poly.entity_id
_entity_poly.type
_entity_poly.pdbx_seq_one_letter_code
_entity_poly.pdbx_strand_id
1 'polypeptide(L)'
;MNKFMYIFLITLIITCFYAYKNYKEQFTVGKYSINKYFDKIYVIVLEDRKKYIKDVMNKYNIDAEYIDAIQKKNINKKQLITTNILDVNNQCERIRKPILDGQIACHMSHCKVLSTFLSSNSENCLIFEDDVSEPKYDLKYMEYIIENIYKTVPPDYDLIFFGKCWEMCKMTQNINKFLDKCYKPYCRHAYSVSRKGASKILEMTIPMKMSGDQMISNLIKQKKINAYSSIPTLFYQNRKEIGSTIGNNFLNYDCI
;
A
#
# COMPACT_ATOMS: atom_id res chain seq x y z
N MET A 1 12.47 -43.34 38.86
CA MET A 1 11.92 -41.98 38.67
C MET A 1 10.41 -42.09 38.40
N ASN A 2 9.58 -41.47 39.20
CA ASN A 2 8.15 -41.73 39.25
C ASN A 2 7.46 -41.09 38.02
N LYS A 3 6.50 -41.79 37.38
CA LYS A 3 5.81 -41.36 36.16
C LYS A 3 5.27 -39.90 36.26
N PHE A 4 4.87 -39.48 37.45
CA PHE A 4 4.45 -38.11 37.79
C PHE A 4 5.59 -37.08 37.63
N MET A 5 6.81 -37.42 37.97
CA MET A 5 7.97 -36.56 37.88
C MET A 5 8.38 -36.32 36.41
N TYR A 6 8.19 -37.36 35.54
CA TYR A 6 8.40 -37.21 34.10
C TYR A 6 7.41 -36.28 33.44
N ILE A 7 6.11 -36.40 33.77
CA ILE A 7 5.04 -35.52 33.26
C ILE A 7 5.28 -34.06 33.70
N PHE A 8 5.65 -33.85 34.97
CA PHE A 8 5.97 -32.54 35.50
C PHE A 8 7.15 -31.87 34.77
N LEU A 9 8.23 -32.64 34.48
CA LEU A 9 9.40 -32.13 33.76
C LEU A 9 9.06 -31.75 32.33
N ILE A 10 8.27 -32.56 31.63
CA ILE A 10 7.82 -32.28 30.26
C ILE A 10 6.95 -31.02 30.20
N THR A 11 5.99 -30.86 31.13
CA THR A 11 5.15 -29.68 31.20
C THR A 11 5.97 -28.43 31.50
N LEU A 12 6.96 -28.51 32.38
CA LEU A 12 7.85 -27.38 32.69
C LEU A 12 8.67 -26.97 31.48
N ILE A 13 9.22 -27.96 30.73
CA ILE A 13 9.99 -27.69 29.50
C ILE A 13 9.10 -26.99 28.44
N ILE A 14 7.86 -27.48 28.26
CA ILE A 14 6.91 -26.90 27.31
C ILE A 14 6.54 -25.46 27.71
N THR A 15 6.24 -25.22 28.99
CA THR A 15 5.92 -23.87 29.49
C THR A 15 7.12 -22.92 29.39
N CYS A 16 8.33 -23.38 29.71
CA CYS A 16 9.54 -22.59 29.52
C CYS A 16 9.82 -22.27 28.04
N PHE A 17 9.57 -23.23 27.15
CA PHE A 17 9.73 -23.00 25.70
C PHE A 17 8.70 -22.00 25.15
N TYR A 18 7.44 -22.09 25.59
CA TYR A 18 6.40 -21.11 25.25
C TYR A 18 6.70 -19.72 25.83
N ALA A 19 7.14 -19.64 27.08
CA ALA A 19 7.54 -18.39 27.71
C ALA A 19 8.76 -17.76 27.01
N TYR A 20 9.77 -18.58 26.65
CA TYR A 20 10.94 -18.12 25.89
C TYR A 20 10.58 -17.65 24.47
N LYS A 21 9.67 -18.35 23.77
CA LYS A 21 9.19 -17.97 22.45
C LYS A 21 8.44 -16.64 22.51
N ASN A 22 7.51 -16.48 23.46
CA ASN A 22 6.76 -15.22 23.65
C ASN A 22 7.68 -14.07 24.09
N TYR A 23 8.65 -14.33 24.97
CA TYR A 23 9.67 -13.34 25.36
C TYR A 23 10.50 -12.90 24.14
N LYS A 24 10.96 -13.85 23.31
CA LYS A 24 11.72 -13.54 22.10
C LYS A 24 10.89 -12.78 21.06
N GLU A 25 9.59 -13.09 20.91
CA GLU A 25 8.67 -12.36 20.04
C GLU A 25 8.42 -10.93 20.56
N GLN A 26 8.20 -10.72 21.84
CA GLN A 26 8.03 -9.37 22.43
C GLN A 26 9.29 -8.49 22.28
N PHE A 27 10.49 -9.06 22.43
CA PHE A 27 11.74 -8.31 22.25
C PHE A 27 12.08 -8.02 20.79
N THR A 28 11.58 -8.82 19.84
CA THR A 28 11.79 -8.59 18.40
C THR A 28 10.80 -7.57 17.82
N VAL A 29 9.56 -7.53 18.29
CA VAL A 29 8.51 -6.62 17.80
C VAL A 29 8.83 -5.15 18.11
N GLY A 30 9.51 -4.83 19.23
CA GLY A 30 9.91 -3.46 19.56
C GLY A 30 11.20 -2.97 18.88
N LYS A 31 12.02 -3.88 18.32
CA LYS A 31 13.36 -3.54 17.83
C LYS A 31 13.40 -3.07 16.37
N TYR A 32 12.51 -3.57 15.53
CA TYR A 32 12.48 -3.27 14.10
C TYR A 32 11.17 -2.58 13.73
N SER A 33 11.26 -1.43 13.09
CA SER A 33 10.11 -0.65 12.66
C SER A 33 10.45 0.19 11.43
N ILE A 34 9.53 0.17 10.46
CA ILE A 34 9.66 1.00 9.27
C ILE A 34 9.14 2.43 9.47
N ASN A 35 8.48 2.71 10.60
CA ASN A 35 7.86 4.02 10.89
C ASN A 35 8.84 5.18 10.74
N LYS A 36 10.11 4.97 11.11
CA LYS A 36 11.16 6.01 11.07
C LYS A 36 11.53 6.52 9.66
N TYR A 37 11.09 5.85 8.60
CA TYR A 37 11.35 6.25 7.21
C TYR A 37 10.25 7.13 6.63
N PHE A 38 9.15 7.30 7.35
CA PHE A 38 7.98 8.03 6.89
C PHE A 38 7.54 9.05 7.92
N ASP A 39 7.34 10.30 7.49
CA ASP A 39 6.83 11.35 8.38
C ASP A 39 5.38 11.09 8.79
N LYS A 40 4.62 10.47 7.89
CA LYS A 40 3.24 10.06 8.10
C LYS A 40 2.98 8.68 7.49
N ILE A 41 2.14 7.90 8.14
CA ILE A 41 1.63 6.64 7.60
C ILE A 41 0.12 6.66 7.67
N TYR A 42 -0.54 6.41 6.55
CA TYR A 42 -2.00 6.42 6.43
C TYR A 42 -2.52 5.06 5.97
N VAL A 43 -3.67 4.68 6.48
CA VAL A 43 -4.46 3.55 5.98
C VAL A 43 -5.81 4.05 5.52
N ILE A 44 -6.13 3.85 4.24
CA ILE A 44 -7.46 4.08 3.68
C ILE A 44 -8.31 2.87 4.05
N VAL A 45 -9.40 3.07 4.80
CA VAL A 45 -10.14 1.96 5.39
C VAL A 45 -11.65 2.09 5.24
N LEU A 46 -12.31 0.99 4.83
CA LEU A 46 -13.74 0.81 4.97
C LEU A 46 -14.07 0.34 6.39
N GLU A 47 -15.19 0.78 6.95
CA GLU A 47 -15.55 0.50 8.35
C GLU A 47 -15.60 -1.00 8.67
N ASP A 48 -16.13 -1.80 7.75
CA ASP A 48 -16.24 -3.26 7.88
C ASP A 48 -14.88 -3.99 7.86
N ARG A 49 -13.81 -3.33 7.39
CA ARG A 49 -12.43 -3.87 7.33
C ARG A 49 -11.50 -3.33 8.40
N LYS A 50 -11.96 -2.37 9.19
CA LYS A 50 -11.13 -1.64 10.17
C LYS A 50 -10.45 -2.53 11.19
N LYS A 51 -11.16 -3.56 11.70
CA LYS A 51 -10.58 -4.52 12.63
C LYS A 51 -9.47 -5.32 11.98
N TYR A 52 -9.74 -5.88 10.79
CA TYR A 52 -8.75 -6.68 10.06
C TYR A 52 -7.46 -5.90 9.81
N ILE A 53 -7.57 -4.72 9.21
CA ILE A 53 -6.36 -3.97 8.84
C ILE A 53 -5.59 -3.46 10.07
N LYS A 54 -6.26 -3.15 11.18
CA LYS A 54 -5.57 -2.84 12.44
C LYS A 54 -4.74 -4.01 12.95
N ASP A 55 -5.29 -5.23 12.92
CA ASP A 55 -4.57 -6.43 13.32
C ASP A 55 -3.36 -6.68 12.40
N VAL A 56 -3.50 -6.43 11.09
CA VAL A 56 -2.41 -6.52 10.12
C VAL A 56 -1.33 -5.47 10.39
N MET A 57 -1.70 -4.20 10.59
CA MET A 57 -0.73 -3.13 10.89
C MET A 57 0.04 -3.40 12.19
N ASN A 58 -0.63 -3.95 13.21
CA ASN A 58 0.04 -4.39 14.46
C ASN A 58 1.10 -5.47 14.18
N LYS A 59 0.82 -6.45 13.30
CA LYS A 59 1.80 -7.48 12.91
C LYS A 59 3.01 -6.90 12.17
N TYR A 60 2.83 -5.81 11.44
CA TYR A 60 3.91 -5.05 10.81
C TYR A 60 4.63 -4.09 11.76
N ASN A 61 4.16 -3.94 13.01
CA ASN A 61 4.62 -2.90 13.95
C ASN A 61 4.55 -1.49 13.32
N ILE A 62 3.45 -1.22 12.63
CA ILE A 62 3.19 0.06 11.94
C ILE A 62 2.19 0.88 12.75
N ASP A 63 2.60 2.10 13.10
CA ASP A 63 1.73 3.12 13.69
C ASP A 63 1.16 4.02 12.58
N ALA A 64 -0.14 3.90 12.30
CA ALA A 64 -0.78 4.55 11.19
C ALA A 64 -2.03 5.34 11.58
N GLU A 65 -2.26 6.44 10.88
CA GLU A 65 -3.50 7.19 10.92
C GLU A 65 -4.53 6.54 9.95
N TYR A 66 -5.73 6.27 10.45
CA TYR A 66 -6.78 5.62 9.67
C TYR A 66 -7.73 6.67 9.08
N ILE A 67 -7.83 6.69 7.75
CA ILE A 67 -8.68 7.62 7.00
C ILE A 67 -9.85 6.84 6.39
N ASP A 68 -11.07 7.20 6.77
CA ASP A 68 -12.28 6.55 6.24
C ASP A 68 -12.36 6.71 4.72
N ALA A 69 -12.48 5.56 4.04
CA ALA A 69 -12.61 5.48 2.60
C ALA A 69 -13.97 6.04 2.13
N ILE A 70 -13.98 6.64 0.96
CA ILE A 70 -15.20 7.04 0.29
C ILE A 70 -15.91 5.78 -0.21
N GLN A 71 -17.17 5.60 0.20
CA GLN A 71 -17.94 4.42 -0.16
C GLN A 71 -18.56 4.59 -1.56
N LYS A 72 -18.52 3.51 -2.39
CA LYS A 72 -19.09 3.51 -3.74
C LYS A 72 -20.57 3.92 -3.81
N LYS A 73 -21.36 3.60 -2.77
CA LYS A 73 -22.78 3.96 -2.68
C LYS A 73 -23.01 5.48 -2.58
N ASN A 74 -21.99 6.24 -2.18
CA ASN A 74 -22.08 7.69 -2.02
C ASN A 74 -21.62 8.45 -3.29
N ILE A 75 -21.28 7.74 -4.37
CA ILE A 75 -20.82 8.35 -5.62
C ILE A 75 -22.02 8.90 -6.41
N ASN A 76 -22.06 10.21 -6.57
CA ASN A 76 -23.00 10.91 -7.45
C ASN A 76 -22.25 11.47 -8.66
N LYS A 77 -22.21 10.69 -9.76
CA LYS A 77 -21.48 11.09 -10.98
C LYS A 77 -21.92 12.42 -11.56
N LYS A 78 -23.23 12.75 -11.52
CA LYS A 78 -23.73 14.03 -12.04
C LYS A 78 -23.09 15.18 -11.27
N GLN A 79 -23.11 15.12 -9.95
CA GLN A 79 -22.47 16.12 -9.09
C GLN A 79 -20.98 16.22 -9.35
N LEU A 80 -20.26 15.07 -9.46
CA LEU A 80 -18.83 15.06 -9.70
C LEU A 80 -18.44 15.67 -11.06
N ILE A 81 -19.28 15.49 -12.09
CA ILE A 81 -19.10 16.13 -13.40
C ILE A 81 -19.33 17.64 -13.28
N THR A 82 -20.44 18.05 -12.64
CA THR A 82 -20.74 19.48 -12.46
C THR A 82 -19.67 20.23 -11.68
N THR A 83 -19.04 19.56 -10.69
CA THR A 83 -17.95 20.14 -9.89
C THR A 83 -16.56 19.92 -10.50
N ASN A 84 -16.47 19.43 -11.73
CA ASN A 84 -15.22 19.17 -12.46
C ASN A 84 -14.24 18.22 -11.72
N ILE A 85 -14.78 17.29 -10.94
CA ILE A 85 -13.99 16.22 -10.30
C ILE A 85 -13.90 14.99 -11.22
N LEU A 86 -14.96 14.73 -11.98
CA LEU A 86 -15.06 13.64 -12.95
C LEU A 86 -15.25 14.23 -14.35
N ASP A 87 -14.45 13.80 -15.30
CA ASP A 87 -14.60 14.18 -16.71
C ASP A 87 -15.87 13.56 -17.29
N VAL A 88 -16.61 14.31 -18.12
CA VAL A 88 -17.84 13.82 -18.76
C VAL A 88 -17.57 12.62 -19.69
N ASN A 89 -16.37 12.56 -20.31
CA ASN A 89 -15.94 11.50 -21.21
C ASN A 89 -15.10 10.44 -20.49
N ASN A 90 -15.27 10.30 -19.14
CA ASN A 90 -14.51 9.32 -18.37
C ASN A 90 -14.71 7.90 -18.89
N GLN A 91 -13.62 7.16 -19.12
CA GLN A 91 -13.66 5.81 -19.67
C GLN A 91 -12.53 4.95 -19.12
N CYS A 92 -12.84 3.66 -18.92
CA CYS A 92 -11.80 2.66 -18.74
C CYS A 92 -11.07 2.45 -20.08
N GLU A 93 -9.74 2.62 -20.11
CA GLU A 93 -8.91 2.54 -21.33
C GLU A 93 -9.13 1.23 -22.12
N ARG A 94 -9.22 0.10 -21.38
CA ARG A 94 -9.29 -1.24 -21.99
C ARG A 94 -10.64 -1.58 -22.61
N ILE A 95 -11.73 -1.20 -21.94
CA ILE A 95 -13.09 -1.62 -22.34
C ILE A 95 -13.95 -0.48 -22.87
N ARG A 96 -13.42 0.75 -22.89
CA ARG A 96 -14.10 1.97 -23.33
C ARG A 96 -15.50 2.19 -22.73
N LYS A 97 -15.73 1.69 -21.53
CA LYS A 97 -16.94 1.92 -20.74
C LYS A 97 -16.66 2.96 -19.66
N PRO A 98 -17.67 3.68 -19.20
CA PRO A 98 -17.53 4.61 -18.07
C PRO A 98 -16.89 3.91 -16.87
N ILE A 99 -16.07 4.62 -16.12
CA ILE A 99 -15.44 4.07 -14.91
C ILE A 99 -16.50 3.74 -13.85
N LEU A 100 -16.23 2.69 -13.09
CA LEU A 100 -17.14 2.20 -12.05
C LEU A 100 -17.12 3.10 -10.81
N ASP A 101 -18.23 3.15 -10.09
CA ASP A 101 -18.35 3.92 -8.84
C ASP A 101 -17.29 3.52 -7.81
N GLY A 102 -16.96 2.21 -7.71
CA GLY A 102 -15.87 1.73 -6.85
C GLY A 102 -14.49 2.26 -7.26
N GLN A 103 -14.22 2.42 -8.57
CA GLN A 103 -12.97 2.99 -9.06
C GLN A 103 -12.88 4.50 -8.78
N ILE A 104 -14.01 5.21 -8.88
CA ILE A 104 -14.11 6.63 -8.52
C ILE A 104 -13.88 6.77 -7.02
N ALA A 105 -14.61 6.02 -6.20
CA ALA A 105 -14.52 6.06 -4.75
C ALA A 105 -13.10 5.75 -4.24
N CYS A 106 -12.45 4.72 -4.81
CA CYS A 106 -11.06 4.38 -4.49
C CYS A 106 -10.13 5.57 -4.79
N HIS A 107 -10.16 6.12 -6.01
CA HIS A 107 -9.28 7.23 -6.34
C HIS A 107 -9.54 8.48 -5.49
N MET A 108 -10.80 8.84 -5.27
CA MET A 108 -11.15 9.95 -4.39
C MET A 108 -10.70 9.73 -2.94
N SER A 109 -10.69 8.49 -2.46
CA SER A 109 -10.14 8.15 -1.13
C SER A 109 -8.64 8.42 -1.07
N HIS A 110 -7.87 8.04 -2.10
CA HIS A 110 -6.45 8.41 -2.21
C HIS A 110 -6.26 9.93 -2.30
N CYS A 111 -7.06 10.64 -3.10
CA CYS A 111 -7.01 12.11 -3.17
C CYS A 111 -7.27 12.76 -1.80
N LYS A 112 -8.22 12.23 -1.02
CA LYS A 112 -8.48 12.70 0.35
C LYS A 112 -7.24 12.54 1.24
N VAL A 113 -6.57 11.39 1.22
CA VAL A 113 -5.33 11.17 1.98
C VAL A 113 -4.22 12.10 1.50
N LEU A 114 -4.02 12.24 0.18
CA LEU A 114 -3.00 13.13 -0.36
C LEU A 114 -3.25 14.60 0.04
N SER A 115 -4.51 15.05 0.04
CA SER A 115 -4.86 16.40 0.51
C SER A 115 -4.61 16.56 2.00
N THR A 116 -4.93 15.56 2.83
CA THR A 116 -4.62 15.55 4.27
C THR A 116 -3.11 15.63 4.50
N PHE A 117 -2.34 14.83 3.77
CA PHE A 117 -0.88 14.84 3.83
C PHE A 117 -0.31 16.23 3.45
N LEU A 118 -0.78 16.84 2.36
CA LEU A 118 -0.32 18.16 1.92
C LEU A 118 -0.68 19.29 2.89
N SER A 119 -1.70 19.11 3.73
CA SER A 119 -2.07 20.05 4.80
C SER A 119 -1.14 19.97 6.02
N SER A 120 -0.28 18.96 6.09
CA SER A 120 0.78 18.84 7.11
C SER A 120 2.09 19.45 6.60
N ASN A 121 3.11 19.53 7.47
CA ASN A 121 4.47 19.97 7.09
C ASN A 121 5.40 18.79 6.73
N SER A 122 4.84 17.60 6.50
CA SER A 122 5.58 16.38 6.22
C SER A 122 6.10 16.33 4.79
N GLU A 123 7.27 15.72 4.57
CA GLU A 123 7.91 15.62 3.26
C GLU A 123 7.58 14.32 2.53
N ASN A 124 7.30 13.24 3.27
CA ASN A 124 6.88 11.99 2.69
C ASN A 124 5.79 11.31 3.52
N CYS A 125 5.01 10.45 2.90
CA CYS A 125 4.12 9.54 3.62
C CYS A 125 4.06 8.17 2.95
N LEU A 126 3.68 7.16 3.75
CA LEU A 126 3.33 5.82 3.31
C LEU A 126 1.82 5.65 3.37
N ILE A 127 1.22 5.13 2.31
CA ILE A 127 -0.23 4.96 2.19
C ILE A 127 -0.54 3.49 1.91
N PHE A 128 -1.47 2.92 2.69
CA PHE A 128 -1.99 1.57 2.53
C PHE A 128 -3.47 1.58 2.19
N GLU A 129 -3.91 0.57 1.43
CA GLU A 129 -5.32 0.17 1.32
C GLU A 129 -5.65 -0.88 2.40
N ASP A 130 -6.93 -1.08 2.71
CA ASP A 130 -7.40 -1.94 3.78
C ASP A 130 -7.40 -3.44 3.45
N ASP A 131 -6.92 -3.81 2.28
CA ASP A 131 -6.81 -5.20 1.83
C ASP A 131 -5.35 -5.73 1.82
N VAL A 132 -4.42 -5.03 2.46
CA VAL A 132 -3.05 -5.52 2.63
C VAL A 132 -3.04 -6.80 3.48
N SER A 133 -2.25 -7.80 3.03
CA SER A 133 -2.10 -9.08 3.72
C SER A 133 -1.14 -9.01 4.90
N GLU A 134 -1.12 -10.05 5.72
CA GLU A 134 -0.11 -10.24 6.75
C GLU A 134 1.32 -10.28 6.19
N PRO A 135 2.35 -9.96 7.02
CA PRO A 135 3.74 -9.97 6.59
C PRO A 135 4.20 -11.31 6.03
N LYS A 136 4.82 -11.28 4.84
CA LYS A 136 5.52 -12.44 4.25
C LYS A 136 7.00 -12.51 4.64
N TYR A 137 7.55 -11.39 5.08
CA TYR A 137 8.94 -11.24 5.48
C TYR A 137 9.00 -10.84 6.95
N ASP A 138 10.09 -11.18 7.63
CA ASP A 138 10.34 -10.67 8.97
C ASP A 138 10.61 -9.15 8.95
N LEU A 139 10.29 -8.47 10.06
CA LEU A 139 10.35 -7.00 10.14
C LEU A 139 11.79 -6.48 9.98
N LYS A 140 12.78 -7.22 10.41
CA LYS A 140 14.20 -6.87 10.23
C LYS A 140 14.59 -6.81 8.77
N TYR A 141 14.16 -7.81 7.99
CA TYR A 141 14.41 -7.86 6.55
C TYR A 141 13.68 -6.74 5.82
N MET A 142 12.42 -6.47 6.19
CA MET A 142 11.65 -5.37 5.60
C MET A 142 12.30 -4.01 5.88
N GLU A 143 12.72 -3.77 7.12
CA GLU A 143 13.44 -2.55 7.49
C GLU A 143 14.74 -2.42 6.70
N TYR A 144 15.53 -3.49 6.57
CA TYR A 144 16.75 -3.51 5.78
C TYR A 144 16.52 -3.13 4.32
N ILE A 145 15.46 -3.65 3.69
CA ILE A 145 15.12 -3.32 2.30
C ILE A 145 14.74 -1.83 2.18
N ILE A 146 13.85 -1.33 3.05
CA ILE A 146 13.37 0.06 3.02
C ILE A 146 14.52 1.03 3.28
N GLU A 147 15.40 0.73 4.24
CA GLU A 147 16.60 1.53 4.51
C GLU A 147 17.48 1.68 3.26
N ASN A 148 17.75 0.56 2.56
CA ASN A 148 18.58 0.59 1.36
C ASN A 148 17.89 1.31 0.18
N ILE A 149 16.57 1.22 0.08
CA ILE A 149 15.81 1.99 -0.90
C ILE A 149 15.98 3.49 -0.65
N TYR A 150 15.76 3.96 0.58
CA TYR A 150 15.89 5.39 0.91
C TYR A 150 17.33 5.93 0.83
N LYS A 151 18.35 5.06 0.97
CA LYS A 151 19.74 5.42 0.71
C LYS A 151 20.09 5.60 -0.78
N THR A 152 19.30 5.00 -1.67
CA THR A 152 19.68 4.88 -3.09
C THR A 152 18.62 5.40 -4.07
N VAL A 153 17.40 5.65 -3.62
CA VAL A 153 16.37 6.24 -4.48
C VAL A 153 16.80 7.65 -4.89
N PRO A 154 16.64 8.02 -6.17
CA PRO A 154 16.92 9.39 -6.61
C PRO A 154 16.11 10.43 -5.82
N PRO A 155 16.70 11.57 -5.45
CA PRO A 155 16.07 12.56 -4.56
C PRO A 155 14.85 13.23 -5.19
N ASP A 156 14.66 13.12 -6.50
CA ASP A 156 13.54 13.65 -7.25
C ASP A 156 12.38 12.64 -7.44
N TYR A 157 12.38 11.53 -6.67
CA TYR A 157 11.29 10.56 -6.74
C TYR A 157 9.94 11.21 -6.36
N ASP A 158 8.90 10.79 -7.05
CA ASP A 158 7.53 11.16 -6.71
C ASP A 158 6.81 10.03 -5.96
N LEU A 159 7.02 8.75 -6.38
CA LEU A 159 6.39 7.56 -5.81
C LEU A 159 7.39 6.41 -5.63
N ILE A 160 7.19 5.62 -4.57
CA ILE A 160 7.83 4.31 -4.38
C ILE A 160 6.74 3.29 -4.08
N PHE A 161 6.54 2.32 -4.96
CA PHE A 161 5.62 1.21 -4.74
C PHE A 161 6.31 0.13 -3.90
N PHE A 162 5.80 -0.13 -2.71
CA PHE A 162 6.17 -1.27 -1.88
C PHE A 162 5.24 -2.47 -2.10
N GLY A 163 4.07 -2.22 -2.72
CA GLY A 163 3.11 -3.21 -3.19
C GLY A 163 2.44 -2.75 -4.48
N LYS A 164 2.55 -3.55 -5.53
CA LYS A 164 1.91 -3.34 -6.83
C LYS A 164 1.40 -4.67 -7.37
N CYS A 165 0.45 -4.66 -8.31
CA CYS A 165 -0.08 -5.88 -8.90
C CYS A 165 0.69 -6.31 -10.13
N TRP A 166 0.65 -5.53 -11.19
CA TRP A 166 1.34 -5.85 -12.45
C TRP A 166 2.27 -4.71 -12.86
N GLU A 167 3.24 -5.09 -13.68
CA GLU A 167 4.19 -4.18 -14.27
C GLU A 167 4.61 -4.72 -15.65
N MET A 168 4.91 -3.87 -16.58
CA MET A 168 5.59 -4.25 -17.82
C MET A 168 7.09 -4.40 -17.54
N CYS A 169 7.48 -5.49 -16.90
CA CYS A 169 8.82 -5.66 -16.33
C CYS A 169 9.96 -5.60 -17.37
N LYS A 170 9.70 -5.98 -18.63
CA LYS A 170 10.70 -5.82 -19.70
C LYS A 170 11.03 -4.35 -20.03
N MET A 171 10.17 -3.44 -19.57
CA MET A 171 10.30 -2.00 -19.81
C MET A 171 10.77 -1.25 -18.56
N THR A 172 10.85 -1.91 -17.40
CA THR A 172 11.41 -1.32 -16.19
C THR A 172 12.93 -1.20 -16.32
N GLN A 173 13.50 -0.26 -15.58
CA GLN A 173 14.94 -0.09 -15.49
C GLN A 173 15.41 -0.48 -14.09
N ASN A 174 16.26 -1.49 -14.01
CA ASN A 174 16.88 -1.85 -12.74
C ASN A 174 17.84 -0.75 -12.29
N ILE A 175 17.65 -0.22 -11.08
CA ILE A 175 18.53 0.76 -10.47
C ILE A 175 19.58 0.05 -9.62
N ASN A 176 19.15 -0.90 -8.80
CA ASN A 176 20.00 -1.76 -7.97
C ASN A 176 19.22 -2.98 -7.49
N LYS A 177 19.82 -3.83 -6.64
CA LYS A 177 19.18 -5.05 -6.12
C LYS A 177 17.93 -4.82 -5.25
N PHE A 178 17.60 -3.58 -4.89
CA PHE A 178 16.46 -3.23 -4.05
C PHE A 178 15.40 -2.39 -4.76
N LEU A 179 15.71 -1.85 -5.96
CA LEU A 179 14.91 -0.80 -6.57
C LEU A 179 14.91 -0.90 -8.10
N ASP A 180 13.69 -0.93 -8.67
CA ASP A 180 13.45 -0.72 -10.10
C ASP A 180 12.76 0.61 -10.34
N LYS A 181 13.10 1.28 -11.45
CA LYS A 181 12.31 2.38 -11.99
C LYS A 181 11.12 1.80 -12.76
N CYS A 182 9.90 2.19 -12.36
CA CYS A 182 8.66 1.72 -12.96
C CYS A 182 8.47 2.26 -14.39
N TYR A 183 7.74 1.49 -15.19
CA TYR A 183 7.29 1.92 -16.52
C TYR A 183 5.76 2.11 -16.57
N LYS A 184 4.98 1.10 -16.17
CA LYS A 184 3.50 1.15 -16.18
C LYS A 184 2.91 0.26 -15.06
N PRO A 185 3.16 0.57 -13.78
CA PRO A 185 2.68 -0.21 -12.65
C PRO A 185 1.17 -0.02 -12.45
N TYR A 186 0.52 -1.04 -11.90
CA TYR A 186 -0.89 -1.01 -11.48
C TYR A 186 -1.01 -1.36 -10.00
N CYS A 187 -2.17 -1.00 -9.43
CA CYS A 187 -2.50 -1.07 -8.00
C CYS A 187 -1.65 -0.09 -7.15
N ARG A 188 -2.25 0.31 -6.03
CA ARG A 188 -1.65 1.27 -5.11
C ARG A 188 -1.91 0.88 -3.66
N HIS A 189 -1.93 -0.43 -3.40
CA HIS A 189 -2.28 -0.92 -2.06
C HIS A 189 -1.22 -0.65 -0.99
N ALA A 190 0.04 -0.36 -1.41
CA ALA A 190 1.10 0.06 -0.50
C ALA A 190 2.15 0.89 -1.26
N TYR A 191 2.20 2.21 -1.02
CA TYR A 191 3.16 3.08 -1.68
C TYR A 191 3.55 4.27 -0.82
N SER A 192 4.79 4.71 -0.95
CA SER A 192 5.23 5.99 -0.43
C SER A 192 5.10 7.06 -1.50
N VAL A 193 4.81 8.28 -1.08
CA VAL A 193 4.72 9.45 -1.94
C VAL A 193 5.47 10.62 -1.31
N SER A 194 6.26 11.33 -2.12
CA SER A 194 6.86 12.59 -1.70
C SER A 194 5.82 13.72 -1.74
N ARG A 195 6.06 14.80 -1.01
CA ARG A 195 5.19 15.99 -1.03
C ARG A 195 4.98 16.52 -2.46
N LYS A 196 6.04 16.59 -3.25
CA LYS A 196 5.99 16.96 -4.66
C LYS A 196 5.16 15.98 -5.48
N GLY A 197 5.34 14.67 -5.26
CA GLY A 197 4.56 13.62 -5.94
C GLY A 197 3.08 13.70 -5.62
N ALA A 198 2.70 13.94 -4.36
CA ALA A 198 1.32 14.13 -3.94
C ALA A 198 0.65 15.30 -4.65
N SER A 199 1.32 16.46 -4.74
CA SER A 199 0.83 17.63 -5.46
C SER A 199 0.60 17.32 -6.95
N LYS A 200 1.59 16.72 -7.62
CA LYS A 200 1.48 16.31 -9.03
C LYS A 200 0.31 15.36 -9.27
N ILE A 201 0.11 14.37 -8.39
CA ILE A 201 -0.98 13.41 -8.54
C ILE A 201 -2.32 14.12 -8.49
N LEU A 202 -2.56 14.96 -7.48
CA LEU A 202 -3.81 15.70 -7.37
C LEU A 202 -4.07 16.60 -8.58
N GLU A 203 -3.06 17.35 -9.02
CA GLU A 203 -3.15 18.26 -10.15
C GLU A 203 -3.46 17.52 -11.47
N MET A 204 -2.80 16.38 -11.70
CA MET A 204 -2.84 15.69 -13.00
C MET A 204 -3.94 14.61 -13.09
N THR A 205 -4.59 14.25 -11.99
CA THR A 205 -5.63 13.21 -11.98
C THR A 205 -7.04 13.73 -11.69
N ILE A 206 -7.20 15.04 -11.51
CA ILE A 206 -8.48 15.71 -11.39
C ILE A 206 -8.59 16.74 -12.55
N PRO A 207 -9.67 16.74 -13.35
CA PRO A 207 -10.79 15.80 -13.33
C PRO A 207 -10.39 14.36 -13.73
N MET A 208 -11.05 13.38 -13.11
CA MET A 208 -10.81 11.95 -13.39
C MET A 208 -11.28 11.60 -14.80
N LYS A 209 -10.36 11.13 -15.63
CA LYS A 209 -10.65 10.66 -17.01
C LYS A 209 -10.68 9.14 -17.10
N MET A 210 -9.99 8.46 -16.20
CA MET A 210 -9.85 7.00 -16.12
C MET A 210 -9.84 6.57 -14.67
N SER A 211 -9.75 5.26 -14.40
CA SER A 211 -9.48 4.79 -13.03
C SER A 211 -8.16 5.36 -12.52
N GLY A 212 -8.05 5.58 -11.21
CA GLY A 212 -6.87 6.20 -10.60
C GLY A 212 -5.56 5.49 -10.95
N ASP A 213 -5.56 4.15 -10.95
CA ASP A 213 -4.38 3.36 -11.31
C ASP A 213 -3.97 3.58 -12.77
N GLN A 214 -4.94 3.61 -13.69
CA GLN A 214 -4.66 3.87 -15.11
C GLN A 214 -4.08 5.27 -15.33
N MET A 215 -4.63 6.29 -14.66
CA MET A 215 -4.11 7.65 -14.79
C MET A 215 -2.66 7.73 -14.29
N ILE A 216 -2.37 7.21 -13.11
CA ILE A 216 -1.01 7.23 -12.55
C ILE A 216 -0.06 6.40 -13.40
N SER A 217 -0.44 5.19 -13.83
CA SER A 217 0.36 4.38 -14.75
C SER A 217 0.70 5.12 -16.04
N ASN A 218 -0.27 5.83 -16.61
CA ASN A 218 -0.04 6.61 -17.82
C ASN A 218 0.88 7.82 -17.59
N LEU A 219 0.76 8.50 -16.44
CA LEU A 219 1.66 9.61 -16.07
C LEU A 219 3.10 9.11 -15.84
N ILE A 220 3.28 7.94 -15.27
CA ILE A 220 4.60 7.30 -15.11
C ILE A 220 5.18 6.96 -16.48
N LYS A 221 4.41 6.29 -17.35
CA LYS A 221 4.82 5.97 -18.73
C LYS A 221 5.22 7.23 -19.51
N GLN A 222 4.52 8.35 -19.30
CA GLN A 222 4.81 9.65 -19.91
C GLN A 222 5.98 10.39 -19.25
N LYS A 223 6.63 9.80 -18.23
CA LYS A 223 7.72 10.40 -17.45
C LYS A 223 7.32 11.70 -16.71
N LYS A 224 6.03 11.92 -16.44
CA LYS A 224 5.52 13.05 -15.65
C LYS A 224 5.60 12.79 -14.15
N ILE A 225 5.57 11.53 -13.75
CA ILE A 225 5.76 11.04 -12.39
C ILE A 225 6.99 10.12 -12.38
N ASN A 226 7.95 10.42 -11.52
CA ASN A 226 9.12 9.58 -11.26
C ASN A 226 8.75 8.52 -10.22
N ALA A 227 8.51 7.29 -10.69
CA ALA A 227 8.07 6.20 -9.84
C ALA A 227 9.06 5.05 -9.82
N TYR A 228 9.21 4.46 -8.65
CA TYR A 228 10.09 3.33 -8.38
C TYR A 228 9.30 2.21 -7.69
N SER A 229 9.84 1.00 -7.66
CA SER A 229 9.26 -0.12 -6.91
C SER A 229 10.31 -0.92 -6.18
N SER A 230 9.97 -1.39 -4.99
CA SER A 230 10.85 -2.24 -4.17
C SER A 230 11.09 -3.60 -4.82
N ILE A 231 12.29 -4.11 -4.64
CA ILE A 231 12.70 -5.49 -4.93
C ILE A 231 13.19 -6.10 -3.60
N PRO A 232 12.53 -7.14 -3.11
CA PRO A 232 11.25 -7.72 -3.55
C PRO A 232 10.05 -6.82 -3.24
N THR A 233 8.87 -7.16 -3.78
CA THR A 233 7.59 -6.60 -3.32
C THR A 233 7.41 -6.92 -1.84
N LEU A 234 7.15 -5.92 -1.01
CA LEU A 234 7.06 -6.08 0.45
C LEU A 234 5.64 -6.32 0.95
N PHE A 235 4.66 -5.68 0.33
CA PHE A 235 3.25 -5.76 0.73
C PHE A 235 2.41 -6.36 -0.38
N TYR A 236 1.48 -7.23 0.00
CA TYR A 236 0.58 -7.94 -0.91
C TYR A 236 -0.87 -7.69 -0.51
N GLN A 237 -1.82 -7.93 -1.41
CA GLN A 237 -3.25 -7.84 -1.12
C GLN A 237 -3.81 -9.20 -0.68
N ASN A 238 -4.67 -9.21 0.33
CA ASN A 238 -5.43 -10.39 0.77
C ASN A 238 -6.80 -10.46 0.09
N ARG A 239 -6.82 -10.53 -1.24
CA ARG A 239 -8.07 -10.60 -2.00
C ARG A 239 -8.83 -11.91 -1.82
N LYS A 240 -8.14 -12.98 -1.40
CA LYS A 240 -8.74 -14.29 -1.20
C LYS A 240 -9.76 -14.30 -0.06
N GLU A 241 -9.44 -13.65 1.04
CA GLU A 241 -10.29 -13.62 2.24
C GLU A 241 -11.19 -12.39 2.29
N ILE A 242 -10.69 -11.25 1.84
CA ILE A 242 -11.38 -9.95 1.98
C ILE A 242 -12.14 -9.57 0.70
N GLY A 243 -11.78 -10.16 -0.44
CA GLY A 243 -12.38 -9.83 -1.73
C GLY A 243 -11.98 -8.45 -2.28
N SER A 244 -12.56 -8.07 -3.41
CA SER A 244 -12.38 -6.75 -4.02
C SER A 244 -13.68 -5.97 -4.01
N THR A 245 -13.66 -4.73 -3.54
CA THR A 245 -14.83 -3.82 -3.58
C THR A 245 -15.04 -3.19 -4.96
N ILE A 246 -14.03 -3.27 -5.84
CA ILE A 246 -14.01 -2.66 -7.17
C ILE A 246 -14.54 -3.61 -8.25
N GLY A 247 -14.68 -4.92 -7.94
CA GLY A 247 -15.30 -5.90 -8.84
C GLY A 247 -14.36 -6.60 -9.83
N ASN A 248 -13.04 -6.47 -9.71
CA ASN A 248 -12.05 -7.17 -10.53
C ASN A 248 -11.24 -8.17 -9.70
N ASN A 249 -11.39 -9.46 -9.97
CA ASN A 249 -10.66 -10.56 -9.29
C ASN A 249 -9.33 -10.91 -9.99
N PHE A 250 -8.62 -9.95 -10.55
CA PHE A 250 -7.30 -10.23 -11.12
C PHE A 250 -6.26 -10.34 -10.01
N LEU A 251 -5.71 -11.56 -9.85
CA LEU A 251 -4.75 -11.93 -8.80
C LEU A 251 -3.29 -11.98 -9.29
N ASN A 252 -2.97 -11.39 -10.44
CA ASN A 252 -1.61 -11.50 -10.95
C ASN A 252 -0.73 -10.36 -10.45
N TYR A 253 0.26 -10.72 -9.64
CA TYR A 253 1.40 -9.87 -9.25
C TYR A 253 2.55 -9.97 -10.25
N ASP A 254 2.30 -10.57 -11.42
CA ASP A 254 3.30 -10.96 -12.37
C ASP A 254 3.64 -9.85 -13.35
N CYS A 255 4.85 -9.95 -13.86
CA CYS A 255 5.32 -9.21 -15.00
C CYS A 255 4.51 -9.57 -16.26
N ILE A 256 4.10 -8.59 -17.04
CA ILE A 256 3.47 -8.74 -18.35
C ILE A 256 4.54 -8.53 -19.43
#